data_fb78cd04a2f00e85fc39fc98f68ae112
#
_entry.id   fb78cd04a2f00e85fc39fc98f68ae112
#
_cell.length_a   1.000
_cell.length_b   1.000
_cell.length_c   1.000
_cell.angle_alpha   90.00
_cell.angle_beta   90.00
_cell.angle_gamma   90.00
#
_symmetry.space_group_name_H-M   'P 1'
#
loop_
_entity.id
_entity.type
_entity.pdbx_description
1 polymer ?
#
loop_
_entity_poly.entity_id
_entity_poly.type
_entity_poly.pdbx_seq_one_letter_code
_entity_poly.pdbx_strand_id
1 'polypeptide(L)'
;MRREFPQVQHPFAPGFQYICRQPSLLGCGRPRPALSRIRVRTPKRVVVPLSVDEVAKFWASFNTSRDLAIVGLMLFDGLRSCEVIALDCEDVLLAESQMRVRGKGNKVRWLPLAPEIIQLLDHYLRLERPKNCGSPLFVGLKGRARGRRMTPAGLRSLFRYHRRTTDVVKANPHRFRHTFATDMLREGISLPALMQLLGHAQIQTTMVYVHITSQDVYQQYARAVAQNIRPPVPR
;
A
#
# COMPACT_ATOMS: atom_id res chain seq x y z
N MET A 1 34.00 8.56 -44.95
CA MET A 1 34.20 9.37 -43.74
C MET A 1 33.49 8.71 -42.56
N ARG A 2 34.23 7.93 -41.76
CA ARG A 2 33.73 7.32 -40.52
C ARG A 2 34.05 8.26 -39.37
N ARG A 3 33.03 8.67 -38.61
CA ARG A 3 33.23 9.48 -37.41
C ARG A 3 33.41 8.52 -36.22
N GLU A 4 34.57 8.58 -35.64
CA GLU A 4 34.92 7.90 -34.39
C GLU A 4 34.30 8.63 -33.18
N PHE A 5 33.71 7.89 -32.26
CA PHE A 5 33.23 8.38 -30.97
C PHE A 5 34.32 8.17 -29.92
N PRO A 6 34.56 9.12 -29.01
CA PRO A 6 35.58 8.97 -27.97
C PRO A 6 35.11 8.01 -26.87
N GLN A 7 36.02 7.12 -26.49
CA GLN A 7 35.88 6.17 -25.38
C GLN A 7 35.95 6.92 -24.06
N VAL A 8 34.89 6.80 -23.24
CA VAL A 8 34.89 7.24 -21.83
C VAL A 8 35.49 6.12 -21.00
N GLN A 9 36.65 6.36 -20.43
CA GLN A 9 37.31 5.48 -19.49
C GLN A 9 36.64 5.60 -18.11
N HIS A 10 36.08 4.51 -17.59
CA HIS A 10 35.68 4.38 -16.20
C HIS A 10 36.81 3.72 -15.41
N PRO A 11 37.19 4.26 -14.25
CA PRO A 11 38.16 3.60 -13.37
C PRO A 11 37.42 2.57 -12.50
N PHE A 12 37.55 1.30 -12.85
CA PHE A 12 37.21 0.21 -11.94
C PHE A 12 38.51 -0.29 -11.27
N ALA A 13 38.48 -0.28 -9.94
CA ALA A 13 39.52 -0.89 -9.11
C ALA A 13 39.53 -2.42 -9.30
N PRO A 14 40.73 -3.06 -9.30
CA PRO A 14 40.84 -4.51 -9.51
C PRO A 14 40.65 -5.26 -8.18
N GLY A 15 39.98 -6.40 -8.25
CA GLY A 15 40.12 -7.40 -7.21
C GLY A 15 38.87 -8.11 -6.72
N PHE A 16 38.19 -8.86 -7.58
CA PHE A 16 37.43 -10.04 -7.14
C PHE A 16 37.58 -11.15 -8.19
N GLN A 17 38.56 -12.03 -7.97
CA GLN A 17 38.67 -13.27 -8.73
C GLN A 17 37.64 -14.27 -8.24
N TYR A 18 36.71 -14.66 -9.14
CA TYR A 18 35.86 -15.82 -8.95
C TYR A 18 36.69 -17.08 -9.14
N ILE A 19 37.04 -17.77 -8.06
CA ILE A 19 37.64 -19.10 -8.10
C ILE A 19 36.50 -20.10 -8.19
N CYS A 20 36.20 -20.57 -9.41
CA CYS A 20 35.47 -21.81 -9.63
C CYS A 20 36.37 -22.98 -9.21
N ARG A 21 36.13 -23.60 -8.07
CA ARG A 21 36.70 -24.90 -7.70
C ARG A 21 35.72 -26.02 -8.03
N GLN A 22 36.13 -26.89 -8.92
CA GLN A 22 35.48 -28.19 -9.16
C GLN A 22 35.53 -29.07 -7.90
N PRO A 23 34.54 -29.94 -7.65
CA PRO A 23 34.55 -30.82 -6.49
C PRO A 23 35.43 -32.06 -6.78
N SER A 24 36.58 -32.19 -6.15
CA SER A 24 37.30 -33.46 -6.03
C SER A 24 36.71 -34.24 -4.86
N LEU A 25 36.29 -35.45 -5.17
CA LEU A 25 35.90 -36.51 -4.25
C LEU A 25 37.07 -36.87 -3.34
N LEU A 26 36.94 -36.61 -2.04
CA LEU A 26 37.50 -37.42 -0.96
C LEU A 26 36.95 -36.88 0.37
N GLY A 27 36.36 -37.80 1.14
CA GLY A 27 35.66 -37.48 2.39
C GLY A 27 36.58 -37.04 3.52
N CYS A 28 36.21 -35.99 4.18
CA CYS A 28 36.48 -35.76 5.59
C CYS A 28 35.47 -34.73 6.09
N GLY A 29 34.55 -35.17 6.94
CA GLY A 29 33.51 -34.35 7.50
C GLY A 29 34.06 -33.28 8.42
N ARG A 30 34.26 -32.06 7.92
CA ARG A 30 34.35 -30.84 8.76
C ARG A 30 32.97 -30.21 8.81
N PRO A 31 32.45 -29.93 10.00
CA PRO A 31 31.18 -29.20 10.12
C PRO A 31 31.37 -27.82 9.47
N ARG A 32 30.54 -27.52 8.44
CA ARG A 32 30.47 -26.18 7.85
C ARG A 32 30.02 -25.22 8.96
N PRO A 33 30.75 -24.17 9.28
CA PRO A 33 30.28 -23.17 10.21
C PRO A 33 28.97 -22.59 9.66
N ALA A 34 27.96 -22.51 10.52
CA ALA A 34 26.64 -22.04 10.17
C ALA A 34 26.66 -20.52 9.84
N LEU A 35 27.20 -20.17 8.69
CA LEU A 35 27.17 -18.79 8.16
C LEU A 35 25.76 -18.37 7.68
N SER A 36 24.78 -19.28 7.75
CA SER A 36 23.40 -19.04 7.29
C SER A 36 22.56 -18.14 8.21
N ARG A 37 23.13 -17.59 9.28
CA ARG A 37 22.37 -16.79 10.29
C ARG A 37 22.82 -15.34 10.46
N ILE A 38 23.73 -14.82 9.65
CA ILE A 38 24.02 -13.39 9.69
C ILE A 38 22.88 -12.66 8.96
N ARG A 39 21.81 -12.32 9.69
CA ARG A 39 20.81 -11.37 9.22
C ARG A 39 21.44 -9.98 9.27
N VAL A 40 22.00 -9.53 8.15
CA VAL A 40 22.35 -8.11 7.99
C VAL A 40 21.06 -7.30 8.19
N ARG A 41 20.99 -6.52 9.27
CA ARG A 41 19.90 -5.56 9.45
C ARG A 41 20.08 -4.46 8.41
N THR A 42 19.42 -4.63 7.26
CA THR A 42 19.29 -3.51 6.32
C THR A 42 18.54 -2.37 7.00
N PRO A 43 19.04 -1.12 6.91
CA PRO A 43 18.32 0.01 7.47
C PRO A 43 16.92 0.05 6.87
N LYS A 44 15.90 0.18 7.73
CA LYS A 44 14.51 0.29 7.29
C LYS A 44 14.41 1.54 6.43
N ARG A 45 14.22 1.37 5.12
CA ARG A 45 13.96 2.51 4.22
C ARG A 45 12.70 3.21 4.71
N VAL A 46 12.86 4.48 5.06
CA VAL A 46 11.73 5.36 5.34
C VAL A 46 10.89 5.46 4.08
N VAL A 47 9.65 5.02 4.17
CA VAL A 47 8.70 5.08 3.04
C VAL A 47 8.03 6.44 3.10
N VAL A 48 8.38 7.34 2.19
CA VAL A 48 7.74 8.67 2.09
C VAL A 48 6.31 8.51 1.53
N PRO A 49 5.26 9.08 2.15
CA PRO A 49 3.90 9.06 1.60
C PRO A 49 3.83 9.80 0.26
N LEU A 50 2.75 9.60 -0.48
CA LEU A 50 2.46 10.41 -1.67
C LEU A 50 2.08 11.83 -1.22
N SER A 51 2.50 12.84 -2.00
CA SER A 51 2.00 14.20 -1.80
C SER A 51 0.54 14.33 -2.30
N VAL A 52 -0.14 15.39 -1.87
CA VAL A 52 -1.51 15.68 -2.31
C VAL A 52 -1.56 15.80 -3.84
N ASP A 53 -0.59 16.49 -4.45
CA ASP A 53 -0.51 16.67 -5.91
C ASP A 53 -0.27 15.34 -6.63
N GLU A 54 0.60 14.47 -6.10
CA GLU A 54 0.83 13.13 -6.65
C GLU A 54 -0.44 12.27 -6.60
N VAL A 55 -1.19 12.34 -5.50
CA VAL A 55 -2.47 11.66 -5.34
C VAL A 55 -3.49 12.22 -6.33
N ALA A 56 -3.67 13.55 -6.39
CA ALA A 56 -4.63 14.20 -7.27
C ALA A 56 -4.34 13.87 -8.75
N LYS A 57 -3.07 13.99 -9.17
CA LYS A 57 -2.63 13.66 -10.53
C LYS A 57 -2.88 12.20 -10.89
N PHE A 58 -2.58 11.29 -9.98
CA PHE A 58 -2.82 9.86 -10.19
C PHE A 58 -4.32 9.55 -10.22
N TRP A 59 -5.11 10.12 -9.32
CA TRP A 59 -6.56 9.97 -9.26
C TRP A 59 -7.26 10.44 -10.53
N ALA A 60 -6.90 11.61 -11.03
CA ALA A 60 -7.47 12.19 -12.25
C ALA A 60 -7.19 11.38 -13.54
N SER A 61 -6.27 10.44 -13.49
CA SER A 61 -5.95 9.59 -14.65
C SER A 61 -6.92 8.44 -14.87
N PHE A 62 -7.79 8.13 -13.90
CA PHE A 62 -8.77 7.05 -14.00
C PHE A 62 -10.07 7.49 -14.67
N ASN A 63 -10.60 6.63 -15.53
CA ASN A 63 -11.83 6.88 -16.29
C ASN A 63 -12.98 5.93 -15.91
N THR A 64 -12.79 5.05 -14.92
CA THR A 64 -13.82 4.11 -14.47
C THR A 64 -14.01 4.19 -12.96
N SER A 65 -15.24 4.12 -12.51
CA SER A 65 -15.56 4.09 -11.08
C SER A 65 -15.02 2.85 -10.40
N ARG A 66 -14.89 1.74 -11.15
CA ARG A 66 -14.21 0.53 -10.66
C ARG A 66 -12.77 0.83 -10.21
N ASP A 67 -11.99 1.47 -11.07
CA ASP A 67 -10.57 1.67 -10.82
C ASP A 67 -10.35 2.73 -9.74
N LEU A 68 -11.19 3.78 -9.74
CA LEU A 68 -11.24 4.77 -8.66
C LEU A 68 -11.61 4.14 -7.31
N ALA A 69 -12.63 3.26 -7.27
CA ALA A 69 -13.00 2.56 -6.04
C ALA A 69 -11.86 1.65 -5.53
N ILE A 70 -11.18 0.92 -6.43
CA ILE A 70 -10.02 0.08 -6.07
C ILE A 70 -8.92 0.91 -5.40
N VAL A 71 -8.55 2.05 -6.00
CA VAL A 71 -7.49 2.93 -5.46
C VAL A 71 -7.97 3.64 -4.21
N GLY A 72 -9.25 4.07 -4.20
CA GLY A 72 -9.87 4.72 -3.06
C GLY A 72 -9.89 3.86 -1.80
N LEU A 73 -10.25 2.58 -1.91
CA LEU A 73 -10.19 1.64 -0.80
C LEU A 73 -8.78 1.48 -0.21
N MET A 74 -7.74 1.70 -1.00
CA MET A 74 -6.36 1.70 -0.50
C MET A 74 -5.96 3.02 0.14
N LEU A 75 -6.51 4.14 -0.39
CA LEU A 75 -6.17 5.50 0.03
C LEU A 75 -6.99 5.97 1.24
N PHE A 76 -8.29 5.66 1.31
CA PHE A 76 -9.20 6.17 2.34
C PHE A 76 -9.51 5.14 3.43
N ASP A 77 -9.40 3.84 3.12
CA ASP A 77 -9.68 2.76 4.07
C ASP A 77 -8.43 1.90 4.35
N GLY A 78 -7.33 2.20 3.70
CA GLY A 78 -6.03 1.58 3.94
C GLY A 78 -5.98 0.08 3.63
N LEU A 79 -6.80 -0.46 2.72
CA LEU A 79 -6.81 -1.88 2.39
C LEU A 79 -5.51 -2.31 1.71
N ARG A 80 -5.15 -3.58 1.92
CA ARG A 80 -4.08 -4.23 1.15
C ARG A 80 -4.60 -4.62 -0.23
N SER A 81 -3.71 -4.66 -1.21
CA SER A 81 -4.05 -5.10 -2.59
C SER A 81 -4.75 -6.46 -2.63
N CYS A 82 -4.29 -7.42 -1.84
CA CYS A 82 -4.91 -8.74 -1.77
C CYS A 82 -6.29 -8.70 -1.09
N GLU A 83 -6.50 -7.84 -0.11
CA GLU A 83 -7.79 -7.64 0.55
C GLU A 83 -8.80 -7.04 -0.45
N VAL A 84 -8.42 -5.99 -1.18
CA VAL A 84 -9.28 -5.37 -2.21
C VAL A 84 -9.70 -6.37 -3.29
N ILE A 85 -8.76 -7.18 -3.80
CA ILE A 85 -9.07 -8.18 -4.83
C ILE A 85 -9.95 -9.31 -4.29
N ALA A 86 -9.84 -9.63 -3.01
CA ALA A 86 -10.57 -10.70 -2.37
C ALA A 86 -12.02 -10.34 -2.01
N LEU A 87 -12.40 -9.04 -2.03
CA LEU A 87 -13.76 -8.61 -1.71
C LEU A 87 -14.79 -9.27 -2.61
N ASP A 88 -15.89 -9.68 -2.01
CA ASP A 88 -17.12 -10.08 -2.66
C ASP A 88 -18.19 -8.99 -2.52
N CYS A 89 -19.24 -9.03 -3.36
CA CYS A 89 -20.32 -8.03 -3.28
C CYS A 89 -21.01 -8.03 -1.91
N GLU A 90 -21.15 -9.20 -1.30
CA GLU A 90 -21.75 -9.37 0.04
C GLU A 90 -20.89 -8.78 1.18
N ASP A 91 -19.60 -8.53 0.94
CA ASP A 91 -18.73 -7.93 1.93
C ASP A 91 -18.94 -6.41 2.06
N VAL A 92 -19.71 -5.79 1.14
CA VAL A 92 -19.93 -4.34 1.09
C VAL A 92 -21.38 -4.02 1.39
N LEU A 93 -21.62 -3.39 2.52
CA LEU A 93 -22.94 -2.96 2.98
C LEU A 93 -23.08 -1.45 2.77
N LEU A 94 -23.42 -1.05 1.53
CA LEU A 94 -23.48 0.38 1.15
C LEU A 94 -24.50 1.16 2.00
N ALA A 95 -25.65 0.56 2.32
CA ALA A 95 -26.67 1.18 3.14
C ALA A 95 -26.21 1.44 4.59
N GLU A 96 -25.31 0.59 5.09
CA GLU A 96 -24.76 0.70 6.45
C GLU A 96 -23.43 1.48 6.48
N SER A 97 -22.94 1.90 5.30
CA SER A 97 -21.64 2.56 5.14
C SER A 97 -20.49 1.74 5.73
N GLN A 98 -20.53 0.43 5.58
CA GLN A 98 -19.55 -0.50 6.14
C GLN A 98 -19.10 -1.55 5.13
N MET A 99 -17.91 -2.10 5.35
CA MET A 99 -17.42 -3.27 4.63
C MET A 99 -16.76 -4.27 5.57
N ARG A 100 -16.88 -5.54 5.22
CA ARG A 100 -16.24 -6.65 5.89
C ARG A 100 -14.96 -7.05 5.17
N VAL A 101 -13.83 -6.99 5.84
CA VAL A 101 -12.51 -7.30 5.25
C VAL A 101 -11.91 -8.52 5.93
N ARG A 102 -11.54 -9.52 5.13
CA ARG A 102 -10.84 -10.73 5.57
C ARG A 102 -9.33 -10.52 5.44
N GLY A 103 -8.64 -10.50 6.57
CA GLY A 103 -7.20 -10.31 6.66
C GLY A 103 -6.40 -11.62 6.77
N LYS A 104 -5.11 -11.49 7.09
CA LYS A 104 -4.21 -12.63 7.29
C LYS A 104 -4.72 -13.53 8.42
N GLY A 105 -4.75 -14.84 8.17
CA GLY A 105 -5.26 -15.84 9.14
C GLY A 105 -6.77 -15.84 9.25
N ASN A 106 -7.49 -15.44 8.21
CA ASN A 106 -8.96 -15.38 8.13
C ASN A 106 -9.60 -14.49 9.21
N LYS A 107 -8.84 -13.54 9.78
CA LYS A 107 -9.38 -12.58 10.74
C LYS A 107 -10.25 -11.59 10.01
N VAL A 108 -11.50 -11.48 10.44
CA VAL A 108 -12.49 -10.53 9.89
C VAL A 108 -12.42 -9.22 10.69
N ARG A 109 -12.50 -8.11 9.98
CA ARG A 109 -12.71 -6.79 10.56
C ARG A 109 -13.73 -6.00 9.76
N TRP A 110 -14.49 -5.18 10.45
CA TRP A 110 -15.41 -4.23 9.84
C TRP A 110 -14.73 -2.87 9.72
N LEU A 111 -14.89 -2.24 8.57
CA LEU A 111 -14.36 -0.90 8.30
C LEU A 111 -15.50 0.01 7.85
N PRO A 112 -15.51 1.27 8.30
CA PRO A 112 -16.42 2.26 7.74
C PRO A 112 -16.02 2.55 6.29
N LEU A 113 -16.98 2.92 5.45
CA LEU A 113 -16.76 3.39 4.09
C LEU A 113 -16.92 4.90 4.04
N ALA A 114 -15.95 5.58 3.44
CA ALA A 114 -16.07 7.00 3.15
C ALA A 114 -17.21 7.26 2.13
N PRO A 115 -17.93 8.38 2.25
CA PRO A 115 -19.06 8.71 1.36
C PRO A 115 -18.69 8.68 -0.13
N GLU A 116 -17.49 9.13 -0.47
CA GLU A 116 -16.96 9.13 -1.84
C GLU A 116 -16.78 7.71 -2.38
N ILE A 117 -16.35 6.80 -1.52
CA ILE A 117 -16.18 5.38 -1.89
C ILE A 117 -17.54 4.71 -2.09
N ILE A 118 -18.53 5.04 -1.26
CA ILE A 118 -19.90 4.55 -1.41
C ILE A 118 -20.47 4.95 -2.78
N GLN A 119 -20.31 6.22 -3.17
CA GLN A 119 -20.76 6.72 -4.47
C GLN A 119 -20.06 6.01 -5.64
N LEU A 120 -18.74 5.83 -5.55
CA LEU A 120 -17.96 5.13 -6.59
C LEU A 120 -18.38 3.66 -6.71
N LEU A 121 -18.58 2.98 -5.58
CA LEU A 121 -19.01 1.59 -5.57
C LEU A 121 -20.45 1.42 -6.10
N ASP A 122 -21.36 2.29 -5.69
CA ASP A 122 -22.74 2.27 -6.19
C ASP A 122 -22.78 2.49 -7.72
N HIS A 123 -22.08 3.51 -8.22
CA HIS A 123 -21.96 3.78 -9.64
C HIS A 123 -21.34 2.60 -10.40
N TYR A 124 -20.25 2.04 -9.89
CA TYR A 124 -19.61 0.86 -10.47
C TYR A 124 -20.57 -0.33 -10.54
N LEU A 125 -21.22 -0.67 -9.43
CA LEU A 125 -22.12 -1.84 -9.34
C LEU A 125 -23.33 -1.72 -10.27
N ARG A 126 -23.89 -0.52 -10.42
CA ARG A 126 -25.08 -0.29 -11.24
C ARG A 126 -24.78 -0.15 -12.72
N LEU A 127 -23.70 0.56 -13.08
CA LEU A 127 -23.48 1.01 -14.45
C LEU A 127 -22.31 0.33 -15.15
N GLU A 128 -21.24 -0.01 -14.45
CA GLU A 128 -20.03 -0.51 -15.10
C GLU A 128 -19.85 -2.04 -14.95
N ARG A 129 -20.30 -2.59 -13.81
CA ARG A 129 -20.10 -4.01 -13.52
C ARG A 129 -20.95 -4.88 -14.44
N PRO A 130 -20.36 -5.85 -15.19
CA PRO A 130 -21.12 -6.76 -16.03
C PRO A 130 -22.13 -7.55 -15.20
N LYS A 131 -23.30 -7.78 -15.75
CA LYS A 131 -24.33 -8.63 -15.14
C LYS A 131 -23.85 -10.10 -15.14
N ASN A 132 -24.34 -10.89 -14.18
CA ASN A 132 -24.09 -12.34 -14.08
C ASN A 132 -22.62 -12.74 -13.92
N CYS A 133 -21.79 -11.94 -13.23
CA CYS A 133 -20.37 -12.23 -13.00
C CYS A 133 -20.07 -12.80 -11.59
N GLY A 134 -21.08 -13.36 -10.92
CA GLY A 134 -20.89 -14.03 -9.61
C GLY A 134 -20.61 -13.08 -8.45
N SER A 135 -20.06 -13.62 -7.38
CA SER A 135 -19.82 -12.92 -6.12
C SER A 135 -18.68 -11.87 -6.13
N PRO A 136 -17.59 -11.98 -6.95
CA PRO A 136 -16.48 -11.06 -6.85
C PRO A 136 -16.89 -9.61 -7.01
N LEU A 137 -16.47 -8.73 -6.08
CA LEU A 137 -16.77 -7.30 -6.18
C LEU A 137 -16.11 -6.70 -7.43
N PHE A 138 -14.79 -6.82 -7.53
CA PHE A 138 -14.04 -6.26 -8.64
C PHE A 138 -13.75 -7.29 -9.72
N VAL A 139 -14.26 -7.01 -10.91
CA VAL A 139 -14.14 -7.88 -12.09
C VAL A 139 -13.55 -7.14 -13.29
N GLY A 140 -13.05 -7.89 -14.26
CA GLY A 140 -12.64 -7.33 -15.54
C GLY A 140 -13.81 -6.72 -16.29
N LEU A 141 -13.65 -5.52 -16.86
CA LEU A 141 -14.70 -4.84 -17.62
C LEU A 141 -14.67 -5.16 -19.12
N LYS A 142 -13.49 -5.52 -19.64
CA LYS A 142 -13.28 -5.71 -21.09
C LYS A 142 -12.47 -6.98 -21.40
N GLY A 143 -12.52 -7.40 -22.64
CA GLY A 143 -11.71 -8.48 -23.19
C GLY A 143 -12.02 -9.87 -22.59
N ARG A 144 -11.05 -10.78 -22.66
CA ARG A 144 -11.17 -12.17 -22.17
C ARG A 144 -11.38 -12.30 -20.66
N ALA A 145 -11.06 -11.25 -19.91
CA ALA A 145 -11.23 -11.21 -18.45
C ALA A 145 -12.55 -10.58 -18.01
N ARG A 146 -13.43 -10.18 -18.95
CA ARG A 146 -14.72 -9.57 -18.62
C ARG A 146 -15.55 -10.49 -17.72
N GLY A 147 -16.04 -9.95 -16.61
CA GLY A 147 -16.83 -10.67 -15.61
C GLY A 147 -16.03 -11.60 -14.70
N ARG A 148 -14.73 -11.83 -14.94
CA ARG A 148 -13.89 -12.64 -14.06
C ARG A 148 -13.27 -11.77 -12.97
N ARG A 149 -13.09 -12.34 -11.76
CA ARG A 149 -12.42 -11.67 -10.64
C ARG A 149 -11.11 -11.01 -11.08
N MET A 150 -10.89 -9.80 -10.64
CA MET A 150 -9.62 -9.12 -10.85
C MET A 150 -8.47 -9.91 -10.23
N THR A 151 -7.39 -10.06 -11.00
CA THR A 151 -6.20 -10.79 -10.55
C THR A 151 -5.12 -9.84 -10.01
N PRO A 152 -4.18 -10.33 -9.18
CA PRO A 152 -3.02 -9.54 -8.78
C PRO A 152 -2.20 -9.01 -9.98
N ALA A 153 -2.15 -9.77 -11.07
CA ALA A 153 -1.49 -9.34 -12.30
C ALA A 153 -2.26 -8.18 -12.98
N GLY A 154 -3.59 -8.26 -13.01
CA GLY A 154 -4.46 -7.19 -13.52
C GLY A 154 -4.28 -5.90 -12.73
N LEU A 155 -4.29 -5.99 -11.39
CA LEU A 155 -4.05 -4.82 -10.52
C LEU A 155 -2.66 -4.21 -10.75
N ARG A 156 -1.61 -5.04 -10.85
CA ARG A 156 -0.26 -4.55 -11.16
C ARG A 156 -0.19 -3.85 -12.52
N SER A 157 -0.90 -4.38 -13.52
CA SER A 157 -0.97 -3.76 -14.87
C SER A 157 -1.69 -2.42 -14.82
N LEU A 158 -2.79 -2.31 -14.07
CA LEU A 158 -3.50 -1.06 -13.81
C LEU A 158 -2.55 0.01 -13.25
N PHE A 159 -1.89 -0.27 -12.15
CA PHE A 159 -0.94 0.66 -11.53
C PHE A 159 0.24 1.00 -12.45
N ARG A 160 0.75 0.03 -13.21
CA ARG A 160 1.84 0.26 -14.17
C ARG A 160 1.43 1.24 -15.27
N TYR A 161 0.23 1.06 -15.82
CA TYR A 161 -0.30 1.94 -16.85
C TYR A 161 -0.42 3.38 -16.33
N HIS A 162 -1.13 3.59 -15.22
CA HIS A 162 -1.36 4.92 -14.66
C HIS A 162 -0.08 5.61 -14.18
N ARG A 163 0.90 4.87 -13.66
CA ARG A 163 2.22 5.43 -13.35
C ARG A 163 2.93 6.00 -14.57
N ARG A 164 2.84 5.32 -15.71
CA ARG A 164 3.45 5.79 -16.96
C ARG A 164 2.73 7.03 -17.51
N THR A 165 1.41 7.04 -17.42
CA THR A 165 0.59 8.15 -17.93
C THR A 165 0.74 9.41 -17.09
N THR A 166 0.91 9.27 -15.77
CA THR A 166 0.97 10.40 -14.83
C THR A 166 2.38 10.78 -14.40
N ASP A 167 3.38 9.98 -14.72
CA ASP A 167 4.75 10.09 -14.21
C ASP A 167 4.86 10.05 -12.68
N VAL A 168 3.83 9.55 -12.00
CA VAL A 168 3.87 9.34 -10.55
C VAL A 168 4.51 7.98 -10.26
N VAL A 169 5.83 7.89 -10.42
CA VAL A 169 6.59 6.63 -10.35
C VAL A 169 6.41 5.87 -9.04
N LYS A 170 6.21 6.61 -7.95
CA LYS A 170 6.06 6.03 -6.60
C LYS A 170 4.67 5.42 -6.34
N ALA A 171 3.66 5.71 -7.17
CA ALA A 171 2.29 5.23 -6.97
C ALA A 171 2.22 3.69 -7.07
N ASN A 172 1.93 3.04 -5.98
CA ASN A 172 1.69 1.60 -5.89
C ASN A 172 0.79 1.31 -4.68
N PRO A 173 0.15 0.13 -4.61
CA PRO A 173 -0.80 -0.21 -3.55
C PRO A 173 -0.26 0.00 -2.13
N HIS A 174 1.00 -0.38 -1.88
CA HIS A 174 1.61 -0.18 -0.56
C HIS A 174 1.80 1.29 -0.22
N ARG A 175 2.10 2.13 -1.22
CA ARG A 175 2.30 3.56 -1.01
C ARG A 175 0.98 4.24 -0.67
N PHE A 176 -0.13 3.90 -1.33
CA PHE A 176 -1.45 4.43 -1.01
C PHE A 176 -1.87 4.10 0.43
N ARG A 177 -1.74 2.84 0.81
CA ARG A 177 -1.99 2.42 2.20
C ARG A 177 -1.05 3.10 3.20
N HIS A 178 0.20 3.36 2.81
CA HIS A 178 1.14 4.10 3.65
C HIS A 178 0.72 5.56 3.80
N THR A 179 0.30 6.20 2.70
CA THR A 179 -0.25 7.56 2.73
C THR A 179 -1.44 7.63 3.68
N PHE A 180 -2.43 6.74 3.54
CA PHE A 180 -3.54 6.62 4.48
C PHE A 180 -3.08 6.55 5.94
N ALA A 181 -2.17 5.63 6.25
CA ALA A 181 -1.73 5.45 7.63
C ALA A 181 -1.03 6.70 8.19
N THR A 182 -0.23 7.37 7.37
CA THR A 182 0.48 8.59 7.76
C THR A 182 -0.48 9.76 7.95
N ASP A 183 -1.45 9.93 7.06
CA ASP A 183 -2.43 11.01 7.13
C ASP A 183 -3.36 10.83 8.32
N MET A 184 -3.83 9.60 8.60
CA MET A 184 -4.62 9.30 9.79
C MET A 184 -3.87 9.64 11.09
N LEU A 185 -2.57 9.33 11.17
CA LEU A 185 -1.77 9.71 12.33
C LEU A 185 -1.60 11.22 12.46
N ARG A 186 -1.42 11.94 11.35
CA ARG A 186 -1.33 13.40 11.33
C ARG A 186 -2.63 14.06 11.80
N GLU A 187 -3.77 13.47 11.41
CA GLU A 187 -5.10 13.89 11.86
C GLU A 187 -5.41 13.50 13.31
N GLY A 188 -4.48 12.78 13.98
CA GLY A 188 -4.55 12.51 15.41
C GLY A 188 -5.30 11.24 15.79
N ILE A 189 -5.53 10.32 14.83
CA ILE A 189 -6.06 8.99 15.19
C ILE A 189 -5.06 8.26 16.09
N SER A 190 -5.57 7.61 17.14
CA SER A 190 -4.71 6.88 18.05
C SER A 190 -4.05 5.69 17.36
N LEU A 191 -2.82 5.36 17.76
CA LEU A 191 -2.08 4.23 17.18
C LEU A 191 -2.83 2.89 17.33
N PRO A 192 -3.48 2.56 18.47
CA PRO A 192 -4.31 1.36 18.57
C PRO A 192 -5.48 1.34 17.59
N ALA A 193 -6.19 2.46 17.41
CA ALA A 193 -7.29 2.56 16.44
C ALA A 193 -6.80 2.36 15.01
N LEU A 194 -5.67 2.99 14.64
CA LEU A 194 -5.05 2.77 13.33
C LEU A 194 -4.63 1.31 13.11
N MET A 195 -4.07 0.67 14.15
CA MET A 195 -3.72 -0.76 14.08
C MET A 195 -4.94 -1.64 13.79
N GLN A 196 -6.07 -1.34 14.42
CA GLN A 196 -7.33 -2.05 14.21
C GLN A 196 -7.85 -1.84 12.78
N LEU A 197 -7.88 -0.60 12.28
CA LEU A 197 -8.27 -0.28 10.92
C LEU A 197 -7.38 -1.01 9.89
N LEU A 198 -6.08 -0.97 10.07
CA LEU A 198 -5.13 -1.64 9.19
C LEU A 198 -5.10 -3.17 9.34
N GLY A 199 -5.65 -3.74 10.40
CA GLY A 199 -5.56 -5.15 10.70
C GLY A 199 -4.11 -5.60 10.93
N HIS A 200 -3.35 -4.85 11.72
CA HIS A 200 -2.00 -5.20 12.15
C HIS A 200 -2.04 -5.95 13.48
N ALA A 201 -1.52 -7.18 13.47
CA ALA A 201 -1.41 -7.99 14.70
C ALA A 201 -0.22 -7.55 15.58
N GLN A 202 0.75 -6.81 15.03
CA GLN A 202 1.96 -6.39 15.73
C GLN A 202 2.18 -4.89 15.58
N ILE A 203 2.46 -4.22 16.69
CA ILE A 203 2.69 -2.78 16.76
C ILE A 203 3.87 -2.34 15.88
N GLN A 204 4.92 -3.17 15.78
CA GLN A 204 6.09 -2.86 14.96
C GLN A 204 5.74 -2.62 13.49
N THR A 205 4.67 -3.24 12.99
CA THR A 205 4.19 -3.02 11.61
C THR A 205 3.58 -1.64 11.42
N THR A 206 2.97 -1.07 12.47
CA THR A 206 2.38 0.26 12.45
C THR A 206 3.41 1.33 12.80
N MET A 207 4.41 1.01 13.63
CA MET A 207 5.50 1.92 13.97
C MET A 207 6.32 2.39 12.77
N VAL A 208 6.26 1.68 11.64
CA VAL A 208 6.89 2.12 10.38
C VAL A 208 6.28 3.42 9.86
N TYR A 209 5.04 3.72 10.22
CA TYR A 209 4.32 4.94 9.82
C TYR A 209 4.52 6.10 10.81
N VAL A 210 5.03 5.81 12.01
CA VAL A 210 5.23 6.80 13.07
C VAL A 210 6.56 7.53 12.83
N HIS A 211 6.56 8.44 11.89
CA HIS A 211 7.58 9.48 11.78
C HIS A 211 7.04 10.75 12.44
N ILE A 212 7.05 10.76 13.78
CA ILE A 212 6.64 11.93 14.54
C ILE A 212 7.78 12.94 14.47
N THR A 213 7.52 14.06 13.82
CA THR A 213 8.43 15.21 13.86
C THR A 213 8.22 15.97 15.16
N SER A 214 9.21 16.78 15.58
CA SER A 214 9.05 17.67 16.76
C SER A 214 7.84 18.60 16.62
N GLN A 215 7.52 18.98 15.38
CA GLN A 215 6.36 19.81 15.07
C GLN A 215 5.03 19.06 15.27
N ASP A 216 4.97 17.77 14.91
CA ASP A 216 3.78 16.93 15.14
C ASP A 216 3.53 16.76 16.65
N VAL A 217 4.60 16.57 17.45
CA VAL A 217 4.50 16.48 18.91
C VAL A 217 3.95 17.77 19.50
N TYR A 218 4.44 18.92 19.04
CA TYR A 218 3.97 20.21 19.51
C TYR A 218 2.50 20.46 19.15
N GLN A 219 2.08 20.14 17.93
CA GLN A 219 0.69 20.27 17.50
C GLN A 219 -0.26 19.37 18.29
N GLN A 220 0.12 18.11 18.52
CA GLN A 220 -0.67 17.19 19.34
C GLN A 220 -0.78 17.66 20.80
N TYR A 221 0.32 18.15 21.35
CA TYR A 221 0.32 18.76 22.68
C TYR A 221 -0.60 19.99 22.76
N ALA A 222 -0.48 20.91 21.81
CA ALA A 222 -1.33 22.11 21.77
C ALA A 222 -2.83 21.77 21.65
N ARG A 223 -3.19 20.80 20.81
CA ARG A 223 -4.57 20.29 20.70
C ARG A 223 -5.05 19.67 22.02
N ALA A 224 -4.23 18.83 22.66
CA ALA A 224 -4.59 18.19 23.93
C ALA A 224 -4.79 19.22 25.05
N VAL A 225 -3.91 20.22 25.12
CA VAL A 225 -4.03 21.31 26.09
C VAL A 225 -5.30 22.14 25.84
N ALA A 226 -5.59 22.52 24.59
CA ALA A 226 -6.80 23.27 24.23
C ALA A 226 -8.10 22.52 24.56
N GLN A 227 -8.09 21.18 24.47
CA GLN A 227 -9.26 20.35 24.81
C GLN A 227 -9.43 20.12 26.31
N ASN A 228 -8.34 20.08 27.08
CA ASN A 228 -8.36 19.71 28.50
C ASN A 228 -8.32 20.87 29.47
N ILE A 229 -7.91 22.07 29.06
CA ILE A 229 -7.93 23.26 29.93
C ILE A 229 -9.33 23.90 29.84
N ARG A 230 -10.26 23.44 30.70
CA ARG A 230 -11.40 24.26 31.10
C ARG A 230 -10.88 25.20 32.21
N PRO A 231 -10.92 26.51 32.05
CA PRO A 231 -10.60 27.40 33.13
C PRO A 231 -11.56 27.10 34.31
N PRO A 232 -11.06 27.12 35.56
CA PRO A 232 -11.91 26.92 36.71
C PRO A 232 -13.01 27.99 36.67
N VAL A 233 -14.28 27.54 36.74
CA VAL A 233 -15.42 28.47 36.85
C VAL A 233 -15.24 29.25 38.14
N PRO A 234 -15.12 30.61 38.15
CA PRO A 234 -15.04 31.38 39.34
C PRO A 234 -16.36 31.15 40.14
N ARG A 235 -16.22 30.81 41.43
CA ARG A 235 -17.34 30.74 42.35
C ARG A 235 -17.77 32.16 42.76
#